data_a2b867fc9c71a6b28ab86959c7aebb9f
#
_entry.id   a2b867fc9c71a6b28ab86959c7aebb9f
#
_cell.length_a   1.000
_cell.length_b   1.000
_cell.length_c   1.000
_cell.angle_alpha   90.00
_cell.angle_beta   90.00
_cell.angle_gamma   90.00
#
_symmetry.space_group_name_H-M   'P 1'
#
loop_
_entity.id
_entity.type
_entity.pdbx_description
1 polymer ?
#
loop_
_entity_poly.entity_id
_entity_poly.type
_entity_poly.pdbx_seq_one_letter_code
_entity_poly.pdbx_strand_id
1 'polypeptide(L)'
;MRLARFAFILLGICITSPVFAKMVAKPVDWQLDGTTFKSVLVYDDAVTAKRPGLVMVPNWYGINDTAVAKAKMIAGKDYVILLTDMYGDGVRPKSDPEAKAAVAPLYHDRGLMRTRISKAFEQLKAQVGNAPIDPSRLAAIGFCFGGAVVLDLARTGSDVKAVVAFHGDLSTDDPTLATKIKARVLAMNGSDDTFTMPQVPEFTKDMQHDPSDWQFVEIGHVVHCFTETEATAKTGVCRYDAKAAARSYRMMHDWLAETFASR
;
A
#
# COMPACT_ATOMS: atom_id res chain seq x y z
N MET A 1 -32.59 12.19 70.62
CA MET A 1 -32.86 11.49 69.36
C MET A 1 -32.01 12.10 68.26
N ARG A 2 -30.96 11.39 67.80
CA ARG A 2 -30.08 11.83 66.71
C ARG A 2 -30.47 11.06 65.45
N LEU A 3 -31.01 11.75 64.41
CA LEU A 3 -31.28 11.16 63.09
C LEU A 3 -29.99 11.03 62.30
N ALA A 4 -29.62 9.81 61.98
CA ALA A 4 -28.54 9.52 61.05
C ALA A 4 -29.08 9.67 59.59
N ARG A 5 -28.46 10.59 58.83
CA ARG A 5 -28.71 10.71 57.38
C ARG A 5 -27.80 9.72 56.63
N PHE A 6 -28.36 8.71 56.03
CA PHE A 6 -27.69 7.84 55.07
C PHE A 6 -27.63 8.53 53.70
N ALA A 7 -26.43 8.84 53.20
CA ALA A 7 -26.21 9.29 51.84
C ALA A 7 -26.02 8.05 50.95
N PHE A 8 -26.95 7.84 50.03
CA PHE A 8 -26.81 6.84 48.96
C PHE A 8 -25.89 7.41 47.87
N ILE A 9 -24.71 6.87 47.71
CA ILE A 9 -23.83 7.16 46.57
C ILE A 9 -24.26 6.23 45.42
N LEU A 10 -24.93 6.81 44.41
CA LEU A 10 -25.19 6.14 43.15
C LEU A 10 -23.89 6.04 42.35
N LEU A 11 -23.28 4.86 42.30
CA LEU A 11 -22.14 4.55 41.46
C LEU A 11 -22.70 4.34 40.03
N GLY A 12 -22.54 5.34 39.16
CA GLY A 12 -22.90 5.25 37.75
C GLY A 12 -21.96 4.28 37.03
N ILE A 13 -22.45 3.10 36.68
CA ILE A 13 -21.72 2.15 35.82
C ILE A 13 -21.79 2.72 34.39
N CYS A 14 -20.69 3.31 33.92
CA CYS A 14 -20.51 3.60 32.49
C CYS A 14 -20.40 2.29 31.72
N ILE A 15 -21.50 1.84 31.13
CA ILE A 15 -21.49 0.70 30.17
C ILE A 15 -20.89 1.26 28.88
N THR A 16 -19.58 1.05 28.67
CA THR A 16 -18.95 1.26 27.38
C THR A 16 -19.36 0.10 26.47
N SER A 17 -20.29 0.33 25.56
CA SER A 17 -20.60 -0.64 24.51
C SER A 17 -19.34 -0.90 23.69
N PRO A 18 -19.03 -2.17 23.37
CA PRO A 18 -17.91 -2.48 22.51
C PRO A 18 -18.17 -1.85 21.12
N VAL A 19 -17.33 -0.92 20.71
CA VAL A 19 -17.33 -0.37 19.36
C VAL A 19 -16.74 -1.45 18.46
N PHE A 20 -17.57 -2.13 17.70
CA PHE A 20 -17.13 -3.08 16.69
C PHE A 20 -16.48 -2.32 15.52
N ALA A 21 -15.32 -2.81 15.06
CA ALA A 21 -14.68 -2.32 13.86
C ALA A 21 -15.67 -2.33 12.68
N LYS A 22 -15.86 -1.20 12.04
CA LYS A 22 -16.73 -1.06 10.87
C LYS A 22 -15.91 -0.66 9.65
N MET A 23 -15.28 -1.67 9.03
CA MET A 23 -14.51 -1.47 7.81
C MET A 23 -15.42 -0.99 6.68
N VAL A 24 -15.20 0.23 6.22
CA VAL A 24 -15.87 0.80 5.06
C VAL A 24 -14.99 0.71 3.82
N ALA A 25 -15.62 0.66 2.65
CA ALA A 25 -14.99 0.75 1.35
C ALA A 25 -15.84 1.72 0.51
N LYS A 26 -15.35 2.94 0.32
CA LYS A 26 -16.08 4.02 -0.37
C LYS A 26 -15.46 4.28 -1.73
N PRO A 27 -16.25 4.43 -2.82
CA PRO A 27 -15.70 4.77 -4.13
C PRO A 27 -15.07 6.16 -4.10
N VAL A 28 -13.96 6.30 -4.82
CA VAL A 28 -13.27 7.57 -5.09
C VAL A 28 -12.96 7.61 -6.58
N ASP A 29 -13.81 8.31 -7.32
CA ASP A 29 -13.63 8.49 -8.74
C ASP A 29 -12.79 9.74 -9.02
N TRP A 30 -11.88 9.66 -9.99
CA TRP A 30 -11.05 10.76 -10.40
C TRP A 30 -10.73 10.68 -11.89
N GLN A 31 -10.25 11.78 -12.47
CA GLN A 31 -9.98 11.86 -13.89
C GLN A 31 -8.54 12.33 -14.17
N LEU A 32 -8.00 11.79 -15.25
CA LEU A 32 -6.73 12.20 -15.82
C LEU A 32 -6.80 12.00 -17.34
N ASP A 33 -6.52 13.06 -18.11
CA ASP A 33 -6.47 13.05 -19.56
C ASP A 33 -7.70 12.40 -20.22
N GLY A 34 -8.90 12.72 -19.71
CA GLY A 34 -10.18 12.19 -20.21
C GLY A 34 -10.52 10.77 -19.79
N THR A 35 -9.63 10.07 -19.08
CA THR A 35 -9.88 8.73 -18.53
C THR A 35 -10.40 8.85 -17.09
N THR A 36 -11.47 8.10 -16.79
CA THR A 36 -12.01 8.00 -15.43
C THR A 36 -11.40 6.80 -14.70
N PHE A 37 -10.87 7.04 -13.52
CA PHE A 37 -10.32 6.02 -12.64
C PHE A 37 -11.24 5.83 -11.43
N LYS A 38 -11.49 4.56 -11.07
CA LYS A 38 -12.39 4.19 -9.97
C LYS A 38 -11.60 3.52 -8.86
N SER A 39 -11.14 4.32 -7.92
CA SER A 39 -10.42 3.89 -6.71
C SER A 39 -11.37 3.61 -5.54
N VAL A 40 -10.86 3.03 -4.46
CA VAL A 40 -11.65 2.69 -3.28
C VAL A 40 -10.94 3.17 -2.02
N LEU A 41 -11.60 4.00 -1.21
CA LEU A 41 -11.09 4.43 0.08
C LEU A 41 -11.54 3.45 1.17
N VAL A 42 -10.57 2.85 1.87
CA VAL A 42 -10.80 1.78 2.86
C VAL A 42 -10.27 2.20 4.22
N TYR A 43 -11.11 2.12 5.26
CA TYR A 43 -10.72 2.41 6.64
C TYR A 43 -11.78 1.92 7.65
N ASP A 44 -11.40 1.81 8.94
CA ASP A 44 -12.36 1.59 10.02
C ASP A 44 -13.00 2.92 10.43
N ASP A 45 -14.31 3.10 10.22
CA ASP A 45 -15.04 4.34 10.52
C ASP A 45 -15.42 4.46 12.01
N ALA A 46 -15.23 3.41 12.81
CA ALA A 46 -15.36 3.48 14.26
C ALA A 46 -14.16 4.23 14.91
N VAL A 47 -13.03 4.35 14.21
CA VAL A 47 -11.84 5.07 14.68
C VAL A 47 -11.86 6.49 14.11
N THR A 48 -12.08 7.48 14.96
CA THR A 48 -12.17 8.91 14.58
C THR A 48 -10.81 9.63 14.64
N ALA A 49 -9.84 9.08 15.36
CA ALA A 49 -8.51 9.64 15.44
C ALA A 49 -7.82 9.67 14.07
N LYS A 50 -7.08 10.75 13.78
CA LYS A 50 -6.31 10.85 12.55
C LYS A 50 -5.21 9.80 12.49
N ARG A 51 -5.07 9.13 11.34
CA ARG A 51 -4.16 8.01 11.08
C ARG A 51 -3.35 8.26 9.81
N PRO A 52 -2.22 7.58 9.63
CA PRO A 52 -1.49 7.63 8.37
C PRO A 52 -2.38 7.26 7.19
N GLY A 53 -2.20 7.98 6.08
CA GLY A 53 -2.83 7.68 4.80
C GLY A 53 -1.88 6.90 3.89
N LEU A 54 -2.38 5.81 3.28
CA LEU A 54 -1.60 5.01 2.34
C LEU A 54 -2.27 4.99 0.97
N VAL A 55 -1.52 5.26 -0.11
CA VAL A 55 -1.90 4.75 -1.43
C VAL A 55 -1.50 3.28 -1.49
N MET A 56 -2.43 2.41 -1.85
CA MET A 56 -2.17 1.01 -2.11
C MET A 56 -2.37 0.70 -3.59
N VAL A 57 -1.33 0.20 -4.23
CA VAL A 57 -1.40 -0.27 -5.62
C VAL A 57 -1.47 -1.80 -5.62
N PRO A 58 -2.57 -2.37 -6.15
CA PRO A 58 -2.74 -3.83 -6.20
C PRO A 58 -1.79 -4.48 -7.20
N ASN A 59 -1.83 -5.82 -7.27
CA ASN A 59 -1.14 -6.58 -8.31
C ASN A 59 -1.75 -6.29 -9.70
N TRP A 60 -1.27 -6.97 -10.73
CA TRP A 60 -1.65 -6.76 -12.14
C TRP A 60 -3.11 -7.04 -12.47
N TYR A 61 -3.88 -7.69 -11.58
CA TYR A 61 -5.33 -7.81 -11.75
C TYR A 61 -6.11 -6.54 -11.39
N GLY A 62 -5.44 -5.53 -10.83
CA GLY A 62 -6.06 -4.27 -10.45
C GLY A 62 -7.03 -4.41 -9.27
N ILE A 63 -8.04 -3.53 -9.23
CA ILE A 63 -9.03 -3.54 -8.15
C ILE A 63 -10.05 -4.66 -8.39
N ASN A 64 -10.08 -5.59 -7.44
CA ASN A 64 -11.04 -6.69 -7.36
C ASN A 64 -11.35 -6.98 -5.87
N ASP A 65 -12.21 -7.96 -5.60
CA ASP A 65 -12.63 -8.30 -4.22
C ASP A 65 -11.46 -8.71 -3.34
N THR A 66 -10.46 -9.44 -3.88
CA THR A 66 -9.27 -9.85 -3.14
C THR A 66 -8.40 -8.65 -2.77
N ALA A 67 -8.21 -7.70 -3.71
CA ALA A 67 -7.47 -6.46 -3.44
C ALA A 67 -8.18 -5.59 -2.39
N VAL A 68 -9.52 -5.51 -2.43
CA VAL A 68 -10.32 -4.81 -1.41
C VAL A 68 -10.22 -5.51 -0.06
N ALA A 69 -10.28 -6.84 -0.02
CA ALA A 69 -10.11 -7.62 1.22
C ALA A 69 -8.70 -7.43 1.83
N LYS A 70 -7.65 -7.43 1.00
CA LYS A 70 -6.27 -7.13 1.41
C LYS A 70 -6.15 -5.71 1.95
N ALA A 71 -6.73 -4.71 1.28
CA ALA A 71 -6.74 -3.33 1.75
C ALA A 71 -7.45 -3.20 3.12
N LYS A 72 -8.58 -3.88 3.34
CA LYS A 72 -9.27 -3.93 4.63
C LYS A 72 -8.42 -4.56 5.73
N MET A 73 -7.75 -5.67 5.42
CA MET A 73 -6.86 -6.38 6.35
C MET A 73 -5.69 -5.48 6.78
N ILE A 74 -5.05 -4.79 5.82
CA ILE A 74 -3.92 -3.89 6.10
C ILE A 74 -4.38 -2.62 6.82
N ALA A 75 -5.49 -2.02 6.41
CA ALA A 75 -6.03 -0.81 7.04
C ALA A 75 -6.25 -1.01 8.54
N GLY A 76 -6.91 -2.10 8.91
CA GLY A 76 -7.22 -2.39 10.31
C GLY A 76 -7.70 -1.14 11.05
N LYS A 77 -7.12 -0.87 12.21
CA LYS A 77 -7.33 0.36 12.99
C LYS A 77 -6.29 1.44 12.71
N ASP A 78 -5.24 1.11 11.96
CA ASP A 78 -4.00 1.88 11.93
C ASP A 78 -3.89 2.81 10.73
N TYR A 79 -4.58 2.50 9.61
CA TYR A 79 -4.42 3.26 8.36
C TYR A 79 -5.75 3.64 7.73
N VAL A 80 -5.69 4.68 6.89
CA VAL A 80 -6.68 4.98 5.84
C VAL A 80 -6.02 4.67 4.52
N ILE A 81 -6.62 3.78 3.71
CA ILE A 81 -6.01 3.29 2.46
C ILE A 81 -6.83 3.74 1.25
N LEU A 82 -6.20 4.43 0.32
CA LEU A 82 -6.71 4.60 -1.04
C LEU A 82 -6.17 3.45 -1.90
N LEU A 83 -6.98 2.40 -2.12
CA LEU A 83 -6.72 1.36 -3.10
C LEU A 83 -6.94 1.95 -4.49
N THR A 84 -5.85 2.17 -5.25
CA THR A 84 -5.92 2.96 -6.46
C THR A 84 -6.09 2.14 -7.72
N ASP A 85 -6.93 2.65 -8.62
CA ASP A 85 -7.04 2.18 -10.00
C ASP A 85 -5.89 2.77 -10.85
N MET A 86 -5.13 1.91 -11.51
CA MET A 86 -4.03 2.30 -12.39
C MET A 86 -4.39 2.17 -13.89
N TYR A 87 -5.52 1.54 -14.21
CA TYR A 87 -5.88 1.24 -15.59
C TYR A 87 -6.92 2.20 -16.17
N GLY A 88 -7.88 2.59 -15.36
CA GLY A 88 -9.03 3.40 -15.76
C GLY A 88 -10.33 2.58 -15.83
N ASP A 89 -11.44 3.28 -16.07
CA ASP A 89 -12.77 2.70 -16.07
C ASP A 89 -12.94 1.62 -17.15
N GLY A 90 -13.58 0.54 -16.76
CA GLY A 90 -13.85 -0.61 -17.63
C GLY A 90 -12.71 -1.63 -17.75
N VAL A 91 -11.50 -1.31 -17.30
CA VAL A 91 -10.38 -2.26 -17.32
C VAL A 91 -10.30 -3.00 -15.97
N ARG A 92 -10.81 -4.24 -15.97
CA ARG A 92 -10.86 -5.13 -14.79
C ARG A 92 -10.45 -6.54 -15.21
N PRO A 93 -9.14 -6.84 -15.31
CA PRO A 93 -8.64 -8.12 -15.79
C PRO A 93 -9.17 -9.29 -14.96
N LYS A 94 -9.55 -10.38 -15.64
CA LYS A 94 -10.05 -11.62 -15.03
C LYS A 94 -9.18 -12.82 -15.34
N SER A 95 -8.16 -12.65 -16.16
CA SER A 95 -7.23 -13.70 -16.60
C SER A 95 -5.83 -13.13 -16.77
N ASP A 96 -4.81 -14.00 -16.75
CA ASP A 96 -3.41 -13.60 -16.98
C ASP A 96 -3.21 -12.86 -18.31
N PRO A 97 -3.77 -13.32 -19.44
CA PRO A 97 -3.66 -12.58 -20.70
C PRO A 97 -4.25 -11.16 -20.63
N GLU A 98 -5.40 -10.99 -19.96
CA GLU A 98 -6.03 -9.68 -19.78
C GLU A 98 -5.17 -8.80 -18.85
N ALA A 99 -4.66 -9.35 -17.75
CA ALA A 99 -3.79 -8.63 -16.83
C ALA A 99 -2.49 -8.17 -17.50
N LYS A 100 -1.88 -9.07 -18.31
CA LYS A 100 -0.70 -8.73 -19.12
C LYS A 100 -0.99 -7.60 -20.11
N ALA A 101 -2.14 -7.64 -20.78
CA ALA A 101 -2.56 -6.58 -21.70
C ALA A 101 -2.80 -5.24 -20.98
N ALA A 102 -3.36 -5.28 -19.76
CA ALA A 102 -3.63 -4.07 -18.96
C ALA A 102 -2.36 -3.38 -18.47
N VAL A 103 -1.33 -4.12 -18.05
CA VAL A 103 -0.07 -3.54 -17.56
C VAL A 103 0.86 -3.11 -18.69
N ALA A 104 0.77 -3.72 -19.88
CA ALA A 104 1.72 -3.50 -20.96
C ALA A 104 1.89 -2.02 -21.36
N PRO A 105 0.83 -1.20 -21.51
CA PRO A 105 1.00 0.22 -21.83
C PRO A 105 1.78 0.99 -20.77
N LEU A 106 1.64 0.62 -19.49
CA LEU A 106 2.29 1.29 -18.36
C LEU A 106 3.77 0.90 -18.24
N TYR A 107 4.12 -0.35 -18.57
CA TYR A 107 5.52 -0.76 -18.65
C TYR A 107 6.21 -0.21 -19.89
N HIS A 108 5.47 -0.04 -21.00
CA HIS A 108 6.00 0.57 -22.22
C HIS A 108 6.26 2.08 -22.04
N ASP A 109 5.38 2.75 -21.27
CA ASP A 109 5.52 4.17 -20.94
C ASP A 109 5.54 4.36 -19.41
N ARG A 110 6.74 4.32 -18.84
CA ARG A 110 6.95 4.54 -17.40
C ARG A 110 6.62 5.99 -16.98
N GLY A 111 6.70 6.94 -17.92
CA GLY A 111 6.25 8.31 -17.71
C GLY A 111 4.75 8.38 -17.43
N LEU A 112 3.94 7.65 -18.22
CA LEU A 112 2.50 7.50 -17.97
C LEU A 112 2.23 6.83 -16.61
N MET A 113 2.97 5.77 -16.27
CA MET A 113 2.86 5.09 -14.98
C MET A 113 3.11 6.07 -13.83
N ARG A 114 4.19 6.86 -13.90
CA ARG A 114 4.54 7.89 -12.90
C ARG A 114 3.47 8.98 -12.80
N THR A 115 2.93 9.42 -13.93
CA THR A 115 1.85 10.43 -13.96
C THR A 115 0.59 9.92 -13.25
N ARG A 116 0.17 8.69 -13.54
CA ARG A 116 -1.03 8.08 -12.92
C ARG A 116 -0.87 7.91 -11.41
N ILE A 117 0.27 7.38 -10.95
CA ILE A 117 0.47 7.17 -9.51
C ILE A 117 0.64 8.49 -8.75
N SER A 118 1.28 9.49 -9.35
CA SER A 118 1.37 10.83 -8.76
C SER A 118 -0.02 11.44 -8.60
N LYS A 119 -0.89 11.30 -9.60
CA LYS A 119 -2.28 11.76 -9.51
C LYS A 119 -3.06 11.00 -8.45
N ALA A 120 -2.88 9.69 -8.34
CA ALA A 120 -3.51 8.88 -7.28
C ALA A 120 -3.05 9.32 -5.88
N PHE A 121 -1.78 9.68 -5.71
CA PHE A 121 -1.26 10.21 -4.45
C PHE A 121 -1.91 11.57 -4.11
N GLU A 122 -2.12 12.44 -5.09
CA GLU A 122 -2.89 13.67 -4.89
C GLU A 122 -4.37 13.39 -4.54
N GLN A 123 -4.97 12.30 -5.06
CA GLN A 123 -6.33 11.90 -4.67
C GLN A 123 -6.38 11.44 -3.20
N LEU A 124 -5.35 10.75 -2.68
CA LEU A 124 -5.27 10.45 -1.25
C LEU A 124 -5.22 11.74 -0.42
N LYS A 125 -4.39 12.71 -0.81
CA LYS A 125 -4.31 14.03 -0.13
C LYS A 125 -5.65 14.75 -0.13
N ALA A 126 -6.40 14.67 -1.23
CA ALA A 126 -7.72 15.28 -1.35
C ALA A 126 -8.78 14.66 -0.42
N GLN A 127 -8.52 13.47 0.16
CA GLN A 127 -9.40 12.86 1.16
C GLN A 127 -9.17 13.40 2.58
N VAL A 128 -8.16 14.23 2.81
CA VAL A 128 -7.94 14.90 4.10
C VAL A 128 -9.14 15.79 4.41
N GLY A 129 -9.73 15.60 5.59
CA GLY A 129 -10.98 16.26 5.99
C GLY A 129 -12.25 15.44 5.67
N ASN A 130 -12.22 14.58 4.64
CA ASN A 130 -13.31 13.66 4.30
C ASN A 130 -13.17 12.29 4.98
N ALA A 131 -11.94 11.93 5.36
CA ALA A 131 -11.58 10.74 6.12
C ALA A 131 -10.57 11.12 7.21
N PRO A 132 -10.40 10.30 8.26
CA PRO A 132 -9.51 10.59 9.38
C PRO A 132 -8.04 10.39 9.01
N ILE A 133 -7.55 11.13 8.01
CA ILE A 133 -6.17 11.09 7.52
C ILE A 133 -5.33 12.17 8.21
N ASP A 134 -4.13 11.77 8.66
CA ASP A 134 -3.09 12.71 9.05
C ASP A 134 -2.27 13.12 7.81
N PRO A 135 -2.35 14.36 7.35
CA PRO A 135 -1.67 14.80 6.13
C PRO A 135 -0.13 14.82 6.26
N SER A 136 0.41 14.75 7.47
CA SER A 136 1.85 14.69 7.71
C SER A 136 2.43 13.27 7.59
N ARG A 137 1.57 12.24 7.57
CA ARG A 137 1.93 10.82 7.60
C ARG A 137 1.33 10.09 6.39
N LEU A 138 1.88 10.36 5.20
CA LEU A 138 1.42 9.77 3.94
C LEU A 138 2.51 8.87 3.35
N ALA A 139 2.12 7.64 2.95
CA ALA A 139 3.03 6.68 2.33
C ALA A 139 2.33 5.93 1.18
N ALA A 140 3.08 5.08 0.48
CA ALA A 140 2.53 4.21 -0.55
C ALA A 140 3.04 2.78 -0.38
N ILE A 141 2.16 1.80 -0.66
CA ILE A 141 2.47 0.38 -0.64
C ILE A 141 2.01 -0.28 -1.94
N GLY A 142 2.74 -1.26 -2.43
CA GLY A 142 2.39 -1.90 -3.69
C GLY A 142 2.81 -3.36 -3.77
N PHE A 143 2.05 -4.15 -4.55
CA PHE A 143 2.18 -5.59 -4.67
C PHE A 143 2.42 -5.99 -6.13
N CYS A 144 3.42 -6.82 -6.43
CA CYS A 144 3.75 -7.23 -7.80
C CYS A 144 3.94 -6.01 -8.72
N PHE A 145 3.12 -5.86 -9.78
CA PHE A 145 3.03 -4.64 -10.58
C PHE A 145 2.95 -3.37 -9.72
N GLY A 146 2.10 -3.39 -8.68
CA GLY A 146 1.97 -2.25 -7.76
C GLY A 146 3.26 -1.92 -7.01
N GLY A 147 4.14 -2.90 -6.77
CA GLY A 147 5.47 -2.67 -6.20
C GLY A 147 6.35 -1.80 -7.11
N ALA A 148 6.36 -2.09 -8.43
CA ALA A 148 7.02 -1.25 -9.42
C ALA A 148 6.46 0.18 -9.43
N VAL A 149 5.13 0.30 -9.36
CA VAL A 149 4.42 1.59 -9.40
C VAL A 149 4.80 2.48 -8.22
N VAL A 150 4.89 1.94 -6.99
CA VAL A 150 5.25 2.76 -5.82
C VAL A 150 6.73 3.12 -5.79
N LEU A 151 7.61 2.27 -6.33
CA LEU A 151 9.01 2.64 -6.56
C LEU A 151 9.13 3.79 -7.56
N ASP A 152 8.32 3.77 -8.62
CA ASP A 152 8.26 4.87 -9.58
C ASP A 152 7.68 6.15 -8.96
N LEU A 153 6.71 6.06 -8.05
CA LEU A 153 6.26 7.23 -7.28
C LEU A 153 7.43 7.85 -6.49
N ALA A 154 8.24 7.05 -5.80
CA ALA A 154 9.42 7.55 -5.10
C ALA A 154 10.39 8.25 -6.05
N ARG A 155 10.66 7.65 -7.21
CA ARG A 155 11.55 8.16 -8.27
C ARG A 155 11.09 9.48 -8.89
N THR A 156 9.80 9.88 -8.72
CA THR A 156 9.34 11.22 -9.15
C THR A 156 9.85 12.35 -8.26
N GLY A 157 10.42 12.05 -7.09
CA GLY A 157 10.75 13.05 -6.06
C GLY A 157 9.53 13.55 -5.29
N SER A 158 8.43 12.77 -5.30
CA SER A 158 7.22 13.02 -4.52
C SER A 158 7.53 13.26 -3.04
N ASP A 159 6.64 13.98 -2.35
CA ASP A 159 6.70 14.23 -0.90
C ASP A 159 6.16 13.06 -0.04
N VAL A 160 5.91 11.90 -0.67
CA VAL A 160 5.56 10.66 0.03
C VAL A 160 6.65 10.31 1.05
N LYS A 161 6.27 9.97 2.29
CA LYS A 161 7.25 9.74 3.37
C LYS A 161 7.96 8.41 3.27
N ALA A 162 7.24 7.37 2.86
CA ALA A 162 7.81 6.05 2.60
C ALA A 162 7.09 5.34 1.46
N VAL A 163 7.82 4.43 0.80
CA VAL A 163 7.24 3.45 -0.11
C VAL A 163 7.64 2.04 0.31
N VAL A 164 6.69 1.09 0.21
CA VAL A 164 6.95 -0.32 0.50
C VAL A 164 6.51 -1.17 -0.69
N ALA A 165 7.45 -1.88 -1.31
CA ALA A 165 7.21 -2.76 -2.44
C ALA A 165 7.29 -4.23 -2.01
N PHE A 166 6.24 -5.00 -2.27
CA PHE A 166 6.17 -6.44 -2.04
C PHE A 166 6.29 -7.16 -3.39
N HIS A 167 7.27 -8.04 -3.52
CA HIS A 167 7.58 -8.80 -4.74
C HIS A 167 7.41 -7.96 -6.02
N GLY A 168 7.89 -6.72 -5.98
CA GLY A 168 7.77 -5.77 -7.09
C GLY A 168 8.88 -5.94 -8.11
N ASP A 169 8.57 -5.58 -9.36
CA ASP A 169 9.59 -5.32 -10.38
C ASP A 169 10.43 -4.12 -9.94
N LEU A 170 11.74 -4.33 -9.88
CA LEU A 170 12.72 -3.36 -9.37
C LEU A 170 13.30 -2.46 -10.48
N SER A 171 13.02 -2.81 -11.75
CA SER A 171 13.60 -2.11 -12.91
C SER A 171 13.14 -0.66 -13.01
N THR A 172 13.92 0.12 -13.76
CA THR A 172 13.58 1.50 -14.14
C THR A 172 13.99 1.75 -15.59
N ASP A 173 13.32 2.69 -16.24
CA ASP A 173 13.70 3.22 -17.56
C ASP A 173 14.80 4.31 -17.47
N ASP A 174 15.00 4.87 -16.26
CA ASP A 174 15.98 5.92 -16.01
C ASP A 174 16.58 5.77 -14.59
N PRO A 175 17.78 5.19 -14.47
CA PRO A 175 18.44 4.98 -13.18
C PRO A 175 18.81 6.30 -12.49
N THR A 176 18.92 7.42 -13.22
CA THR A 176 19.25 8.72 -12.61
C THR A 176 18.15 9.25 -11.69
N LEU A 177 16.92 8.74 -11.83
CA LEU A 177 15.79 9.10 -10.99
C LEU A 177 15.97 8.70 -9.52
N ALA A 178 16.86 7.77 -9.20
CA ALA A 178 17.19 7.44 -7.82
C ALA A 178 17.66 8.66 -7.03
N THR A 179 18.37 9.58 -7.65
CA THR A 179 18.85 10.84 -7.01
C THR A 179 17.71 11.79 -6.59
N LYS A 180 16.50 11.59 -7.10
CA LYS A 180 15.32 12.42 -6.78
C LYS A 180 14.51 11.87 -5.61
N ILE A 181 14.76 10.63 -5.20
CA ILE A 181 14.00 9.97 -4.14
C ILE A 181 14.16 10.75 -2.83
N LYS A 182 13.04 11.00 -2.15
CA LYS A 182 12.98 11.64 -0.83
C LYS A 182 12.34 10.71 0.20
N ALA A 183 11.62 9.70 -0.29
CA ALA A 183 10.93 8.73 0.53
C ALA A 183 11.91 7.71 1.11
N ARG A 184 11.63 7.21 2.32
CA ARG A 184 12.26 5.96 2.77
C ARG A 184 11.72 4.79 1.95
N VAL A 185 12.59 3.89 1.49
CA VAL A 185 12.24 2.79 0.57
C VAL A 185 12.45 1.44 1.23
N LEU A 186 11.41 0.60 1.28
CA LEU A 186 11.51 -0.81 1.65
C LEU A 186 11.06 -1.67 0.48
N ALA A 187 11.96 -2.46 -0.09
CA ALA A 187 11.63 -3.45 -1.11
C ALA A 187 11.87 -4.87 -0.58
N MET A 188 10.89 -5.76 -0.76
CA MET A 188 10.92 -7.12 -0.22
C MET A 188 10.56 -8.14 -1.30
N ASN A 189 11.53 -8.98 -1.68
CA ASN A 189 11.33 -9.98 -2.73
C ASN A 189 11.75 -11.39 -2.23
N GLY A 190 11.22 -12.42 -2.86
CA GLY A 190 11.61 -13.80 -2.55
C GLY A 190 12.93 -14.18 -3.24
N SER A 191 13.79 -14.95 -2.58
CA SER A 191 15.08 -15.41 -3.15
C SER A 191 14.92 -16.27 -4.40
N ASP A 192 13.81 -16.99 -4.49
CA ASP A 192 13.50 -17.88 -5.60
C ASP A 192 12.58 -17.22 -6.65
N ASP A 193 12.38 -15.90 -6.56
CA ASP A 193 11.63 -15.11 -7.53
C ASP A 193 12.45 -14.86 -8.79
N THR A 194 12.27 -15.71 -9.78
CA THR A 194 13.01 -15.64 -11.05
C THR A 194 12.71 -14.41 -11.91
N PHE A 195 11.63 -13.66 -11.58
CA PHE A 195 11.28 -12.43 -12.31
C PHE A 195 12.03 -11.22 -11.78
N THR A 196 12.21 -11.12 -10.46
CA THR A 196 12.69 -9.88 -9.83
C THR A 196 14.12 -10.00 -9.30
N MET A 197 14.58 -11.19 -8.88
CA MET A 197 15.95 -11.38 -8.36
C MET A 197 17.05 -11.03 -9.37
N PRO A 198 16.93 -11.30 -10.68
CA PRO A 198 17.92 -10.85 -11.65
C PRO A 198 18.10 -9.33 -11.74
N GLN A 199 17.14 -8.54 -11.24
CA GLN A 199 17.17 -7.08 -11.25
C GLN A 199 17.87 -6.48 -10.02
N VAL A 200 18.09 -7.27 -8.97
CA VAL A 200 18.61 -6.80 -7.67
C VAL A 200 20.00 -6.13 -7.80
N PRO A 201 20.95 -6.65 -8.57
CA PRO A 201 22.25 -6.00 -8.71
C PRO A 201 22.16 -4.58 -9.28
N GLU A 202 21.32 -4.37 -10.32
CA GLU A 202 21.14 -3.05 -10.93
C GLU A 202 20.36 -2.13 -9.99
N PHE A 203 19.25 -2.62 -9.41
CA PHE A 203 18.50 -1.88 -8.40
C PHE A 203 19.40 -1.40 -7.24
N THR A 204 20.25 -2.29 -6.70
CA THR A 204 21.15 -1.93 -5.61
C THR A 204 22.15 -0.85 -6.03
N LYS A 205 22.67 -0.94 -7.25
CA LYS A 205 23.58 0.06 -7.82
C LYS A 205 22.88 1.42 -7.96
N ASP A 206 21.64 1.45 -8.46
CA ASP A 206 20.86 2.69 -8.60
C ASP A 206 20.59 3.31 -7.24
N MET A 207 20.17 2.49 -6.26
CA MET A 207 19.85 2.94 -4.91
C MET A 207 21.07 3.43 -4.11
N GLN A 208 22.30 3.12 -4.52
CA GLN A 208 23.51 3.74 -3.94
C GLN A 208 23.57 5.26 -4.19
N HIS A 209 22.84 5.77 -5.16
CA HIS A 209 22.70 7.21 -5.44
C HIS A 209 21.50 7.85 -4.78
N ASP A 210 20.65 7.06 -4.11
CA ASP A 210 19.52 7.55 -3.32
C ASP A 210 20.02 8.20 -2.04
N PRO A 211 19.69 9.48 -1.79
CA PRO A 211 20.08 10.16 -0.57
C PRO A 211 19.26 9.77 0.65
N SER A 212 18.18 9.02 0.49
CA SER A 212 17.27 8.63 1.56
C SER A 212 17.67 7.28 2.22
N ASP A 213 16.94 6.86 3.23
CA ASP A 213 17.09 5.56 3.86
C ASP A 213 16.34 4.49 3.05
N TRP A 214 17.03 3.42 2.66
CA TRP A 214 16.42 2.34 1.92
C TRP A 214 16.91 0.96 2.40
N GLN A 215 16.04 -0.03 2.25
CA GLN A 215 16.34 -1.43 2.52
C GLN A 215 15.80 -2.31 1.40
N PHE A 216 16.61 -3.30 1.01
CA PHE A 216 16.16 -4.45 0.23
C PHE A 216 16.20 -5.70 1.10
N VAL A 217 15.10 -6.44 1.15
CA VAL A 217 14.97 -7.68 1.94
C VAL A 217 14.73 -8.85 1.01
N GLU A 218 15.68 -9.76 0.98
CA GLU A 218 15.58 -11.06 0.31
C GLU A 218 15.02 -12.10 1.28
N ILE A 219 13.88 -12.72 0.92
CA ILE A 219 13.22 -13.72 1.76
C ILE A 219 13.56 -15.12 1.22
N GLY A 220 14.36 -15.89 1.96
CA GLY A 220 14.89 -17.17 1.53
C GLY A 220 13.81 -18.21 1.20
N HIS A 221 13.97 -18.92 0.08
CA HIS A 221 13.11 -20.00 -0.42
C HIS A 221 11.67 -19.58 -0.76
N VAL A 222 11.45 -18.30 -1.02
CA VAL A 222 10.17 -17.73 -1.38
C VAL A 222 10.19 -17.32 -2.85
N VAL A 223 9.09 -17.62 -3.56
CA VAL A 223 8.89 -17.22 -4.97
C VAL A 223 8.04 -15.95 -5.06
N HIS A 224 7.75 -15.50 -6.29
CA HIS A 224 6.82 -14.38 -6.53
C HIS A 224 5.43 -14.63 -5.91
N CYS A 225 4.62 -13.58 -5.76
CA CYS A 225 3.24 -13.62 -5.24
C CYS A 225 3.09 -14.05 -3.77
N PHE A 226 4.13 -14.03 -2.95
CA PHE A 226 4.06 -14.59 -1.60
C PHE A 226 3.03 -13.90 -0.68
N THR A 227 2.55 -12.71 -1.02
CA THR A 227 1.45 -12.03 -0.28
C THR A 227 0.07 -12.20 -0.92
N GLU A 228 -0.03 -12.91 -2.06
CA GLU A 228 -1.26 -13.07 -2.82
C GLU A 228 -2.00 -14.35 -2.37
N THR A 229 -3.01 -14.21 -1.51
CA THR A 229 -3.74 -15.35 -0.93
C THR A 229 -4.45 -16.22 -1.97
N GLU A 230 -4.75 -15.68 -3.14
CA GLU A 230 -5.31 -16.38 -4.30
C GLU A 230 -4.28 -17.20 -5.09
N ALA A 231 -2.99 -16.98 -4.88
CA ALA A 231 -1.92 -17.76 -5.53
C ALA A 231 -1.75 -19.13 -4.86
N THR A 232 -2.75 -19.99 -4.98
CA THR A 232 -2.87 -21.27 -4.27
C THR A 232 -2.13 -22.45 -4.90
N ALA A 233 -1.40 -22.21 -6.00
CA ALA A 233 -0.59 -23.25 -6.65
C ALA A 233 0.41 -23.85 -5.66
N LYS A 234 0.59 -25.18 -5.71
CA LYS A 234 1.56 -25.88 -4.84
C LYS A 234 2.99 -25.83 -5.37
N THR A 235 3.15 -25.57 -6.65
CA THR A 235 4.43 -25.50 -7.35
C THR A 235 4.42 -24.32 -8.31
N GLY A 236 5.57 -23.95 -8.87
CA GLY A 236 5.70 -22.86 -9.83
C GLY A 236 6.21 -21.57 -9.21
N VAL A 237 6.29 -20.55 -10.05
CA VAL A 237 7.00 -19.30 -9.77
C VAL A 237 6.17 -18.24 -9.03
N CYS A 238 4.87 -18.46 -8.88
CA CYS A 238 3.93 -17.55 -8.20
C CYS A 238 3.11 -18.36 -7.19
N ARG A 239 3.34 -18.16 -5.88
CA ARG A 239 2.68 -18.91 -4.81
C ARG A 239 2.58 -18.06 -3.55
N TYR A 240 1.43 -18.19 -2.87
CA TYR A 240 1.26 -17.64 -1.53
C TYR A 240 2.15 -18.35 -0.50
N ASP A 241 2.81 -17.59 0.36
CA ASP A 241 3.50 -18.09 1.54
C ASP A 241 3.05 -17.31 2.77
N ALA A 242 2.26 -17.96 3.61
CA ALA A 242 1.67 -17.32 4.80
C ALA A 242 2.72 -16.81 5.79
N LYS A 243 3.87 -17.50 5.93
CA LYS A 243 4.93 -17.11 6.85
C LYS A 243 5.71 -15.90 6.30
N ALA A 244 6.03 -15.92 5.01
CA ALA A 244 6.68 -14.81 4.33
C ALA A 244 5.77 -13.57 4.34
N ALA A 245 4.48 -13.73 3.98
CA ALA A 245 3.49 -12.65 4.01
C ALA A 245 3.40 -12.01 5.41
N ALA A 246 3.20 -12.83 6.46
CA ALA A 246 3.08 -12.32 7.83
C ALA A 246 4.35 -11.58 8.32
N ARG A 247 5.54 -12.04 7.92
CA ARG A 247 6.81 -11.39 8.23
C ARG A 247 6.94 -10.05 7.51
N SER A 248 6.62 -10.04 6.21
CA SER A 248 6.71 -8.84 5.38
C SER A 248 5.73 -7.76 5.82
N TYR A 249 4.50 -8.13 6.21
CA TYR A 249 3.55 -7.16 6.77
C TYR A 249 4.06 -6.57 8.10
N ARG A 250 4.69 -7.35 8.98
CA ARG A 250 5.31 -6.78 10.19
C ARG A 250 6.44 -5.82 9.85
N MET A 251 7.34 -6.19 8.94
CA MET A 251 8.41 -5.29 8.49
C MET A 251 7.86 -3.99 7.90
N MET A 252 6.78 -4.06 7.11
CA MET A 252 6.08 -2.87 6.61
C MET A 252 5.57 -1.99 7.78
N HIS A 253 4.88 -2.60 8.75
CA HIS A 253 4.34 -1.85 9.91
C HIS A 253 5.46 -1.17 10.69
N ASP A 254 6.55 -1.88 10.98
CA ASP A 254 7.70 -1.34 11.72
C ASP A 254 8.36 -0.20 10.93
N TRP A 255 8.58 -0.38 9.62
CA TRP A 255 9.14 0.64 8.73
C TRP A 255 8.29 1.90 8.67
N LEU A 256 6.98 1.76 8.52
CA LEU A 256 6.06 2.89 8.50
C LEU A 256 5.97 3.57 9.87
N ALA A 257 5.93 2.81 10.97
CA ALA A 257 5.91 3.36 12.32
C ALA A 257 7.17 4.19 12.61
N GLU A 258 8.35 3.69 12.25
CA GLU A 258 9.61 4.41 12.38
C GLU A 258 9.62 5.68 11.52
N THR A 259 9.18 5.58 10.25
CA THR A 259 9.11 6.73 9.34
C THR A 259 8.22 7.84 9.90
N PHE A 260 7.09 7.49 10.47
CA PHE A 260 6.13 8.47 10.98
C PHE A 260 6.45 8.98 12.39
N ALA A 261 7.36 8.34 13.12
CA ALA A 261 7.89 8.82 14.40
C ALA A 261 9.06 9.80 14.21
N SER A 262 9.79 9.70 13.10
CA SER A 262 10.89 10.63 12.76
C SER A 262 10.32 12.01 12.44
N ARG A 263 10.73 13.03 13.21
CA ARG A 263 10.32 14.43 13.02
C ARG A 263 11.26 15.15 12.06
#